data_ed59c4f7467ef5ea4b30164a9dc43301
#
_entry.id   ed59c4f7467ef5ea4b30164a9dc43301
#
_cell.length_a   1.000
_cell.length_b   1.000
_cell.length_c   1.000
_cell.angle_alpha   90.00
_cell.angle_beta   90.00
_cell.angle_gamma   90.00
#
_symmetry.space_group_name_H-M   'P 1'
#
loop_
_entity.id
_entity.type
_entity.pdbx_description
1 polymer ?
#
loop_
_entity_poly.entity_id
_entity_poly.type
_entity_poly.pdbx_seq_one_letter_code
_entity_poly.pdbx_strand_id
1 'polypeptide(L)'
;MAKPLLLVALGGYRAVDEVRPVSRQHNVILVLLLALATAAWAVLVWQGHDVSMPMASPTAWGLDALLFLAMWVVMMVAMMLPTAAPMVLAFHSVHARNHQPDDAFRATWVFVAAYLLVWALSGIAAYAGVLAAAAAQPMLAAEVNGLILMVAGIYQITPLKQRCRSECRRPIIMTSWHHRTADAFHMGLLHGVYCLGCCWLLFVILFPLGMTTGAMAAVTFIILGEKTLRRPEFVSYGAAVVLVLYGGLMVVTPGLPAVFGFFGRLSEDVWFRLGLVVWIIVLFIAARACTHKSG
;
A
#
# COMPACT_ATOMS: atom_id res chain seq x y z
N MET A 1 42.63 9.54 -41.48
CA MET A 1 41.34 8.87 -41.26
C MET A 1 41.28 8.21 -39.85
N ALA A 2 41.45 8.98 -38.74
CA ALA A 2 41.50 8.42 -37.36
C ALA A 2 40.62 9.15 -36.37
N LYS A 3 39.60 9.96 -36.80
CA LYS A 3 38.72 10.74 -35.96
C LYS A 3 37.38 10.09 -35.51
N PRO A 4 36.79 9.06 -36.16
CA PRO A 4 35.49 8.58 -35.72
C PRO A 4 35.53 7.62 -34.51
N LEU A 5 36.63 6.90 -34.28
CA LEU A 5 36.73 5.92 -33.19
C LEU A 5 36.90 6.56 -31.79
N LEU A 6 37.53 7.72 -31.71
CA LEU A 6 37.72 8.42 -30.42
C LEU A 6 36.44 9.05 -29.92
N LEU A 7 35.56 9.52 -30.80
CA LEU A 7 34.26 10.11 -30.43
C LEU A 7 33.28 9.04 -29.95
N VAL A 8 33.30 7.83 -30.46
CA VAL A 8 32.48 6.71 -29.99
C VAL A 8 32.93 6.22 -28.62
N ALA A 9 34.24 6.19 -28.39
CA ALA A 9 34.77 5.82 -27.04
C ALA A 9 34.43 6.85 -25.97
N LEU A 10 34.49 8.15 -26.30
CA LEU A 10 34.14 9.24 -25.37
C LEU A 10 32.62 9.36 -25.15
N GLY A 11 31.81 9.09 -26.16
CA GLY A 11 30.34 9.02 -26.05
C GLY A 11 29.88 7.86 -25.17
N GLY A 12 30.52 6.69 -25.31
CA GLY A 12 30.24 5.53 -24.46
C GLY A 12 30.63 5.74 -23.00
N TYR A 13 31.75 6.43 -22.75
CA TYR A 13 32.21 6.74 -21.37
C TYR A 13 31.26 7.73 -20.67
N ARG A 14 30.79 8.78 -21.36
CA ARG A 14 29.79 9.72 -20.81
C ARG A 14 28.45 9.03 -20.52
N ALA A 15 27.99 8.15 -21.37
CA ALA A 15 26.72 7.42 -21.16
C ALA A 15 26.79 6.49 -19.94
N VAL A 16 27.96 5.90 -19.63
CA VAL A 16 28.15 5.04 -18.46
C VAL A 16 28.17 5.85 -17.16
N ASP A 17 28.77 7.05 -17.18
CA ASP A 17 28.82 7.92 -15.99
C ASP A 17 27.46 8.58 -15.70
N GLU A 18 26.63 8.86 -16.69
CA GLU A 18 25.28 9.37 -16.50
C GLU A 18 24.29 8.32 -15.98
N VAL A 19 24.50 7.04 -16.29
CA VAL A 19 23.62 5.94 -15.82
C VAL A 19 23.89 5.58 -14.35
N ARG A 20 25.12 5.72 -13.88
CA ARG A 20 25.52 5.38 -12.49
C ARG A 20 24.77 6.19 -11.41
N PRO A 21 24.64 7.54 -11.48
CA PRO A 21 23.97 8.30 -10.45
C PRO A 21 22.46 7.99 -10.37
N VAL A 22 21.80 7.75 -11.51
CA VAL A 22 20.37 7.41 -11.55
C VAL A 22 20.11 6.05 -10.89
N SER A 23 20.95 5.04 -11.15
CA SER A 23 20.82 3.72 -10.52
C SER A 23 21.06 3.76 -9.03
N ARG A 24 22.00 4.60 -8.56
CA ARG A 24 22.28 4.79 -7.14
C ARG A 24 21.11 5.45 -6.40
N GLN A 25 20.55 6.51 -6.95
CA GLN A 25 19.39 7.19 -6.37
C GLN A 25 18.14 6.29 -6.35
N HIS A 26 17.93 5.53 -7.40
CA HIS A 26 16.86 4.54 -7.49
C HIS A 26 16.93 3.53 -6.34
N ASN A 27 18.12 2.98 -6.07
CA ASN A 27 18.34 2.05 -4.96
C ASN A 27 18.17 2.74 -3.60
N VAL A 28 18.62 3.98 -3.44
CA VAL A 28 18.43 4.76 -2.20
C VAL A 28 16.95 5.01 -1.93
N ILE A 29 16.17 5.42 -2.93
CA ILE A 29 14.72 5.61 -2.78
C ILE A 29 14.06 4.30 -2.37
N LEU A 30 14.37 3.20 -3.05
CA LEU A 30 13.81 1.89 -2.71
C LEU A 30 14.14 1.50 -1.26
N VAL A 31 15.40 1.61 -0.85
CA VAL A 31 15.86 1.29 0.52
C VAL A 31 15.13 2.16 1.54
N LEU A 32 14.98 3.46 1.29
CA LEU A 32 14.28 4.37 2.20
C LEU A 32 12.79 4.03 2.31
N LEU A 33 12.11 3.74 1.19
CA LEU A 33 10.69 3.33 1.21
C LEU A 33 10.50 2.03 2.00
N LEU A 34 11.40 1.06 1.81
CA LEU A 34 11.33 -0.21 2.51
C LEU A 34 11.71 -0.08 3.99
N ALA A 35 12.69 0.75 4.33
CA ALA A 35 13.06 1.05 5.71
C ALA A 35 11.90 1.72 6.46
N LEU A 36 11.23 2.71 5.85
CA LEU A 36 10.05 3.35 6.41
C LEU A 36 8.90 2.35 6.63
N ALA A 37 8.63 1.50 5.64
CA ALA A 37 7.61 0.48 5.75
C ALA A 37 7.94 -0.55 6.85
N THR A 38 9.20 -0.98 6.94
CA THR A 38 9.65 -1.94 7.97
C THR A 38 9.58 -1.33 9.37
N ALA A 39 9.98 -0.06 9.53
CA ALA A 39 9.86 0.65 10.79
C ALA A 39 8.39 0.80 11.22
N ALA A 40 7.50 1.14 10.27
CA ALA A 40 6.06 1.22 10.52
C ALA A 40 5.47 -0.16 10.92
N TRP A 41 5.87 -1.24 10.25
CA TRP A 41 5.48 -2.60 10.65
C TRP A 41 6.00 -2.97 12.05
N ALA A 42 7.24 -2.58 12.40
CA ALA A 42 7.79 -2.82 13.73
C ALA A 42 6.96 -2.12 14.81
N VAL A 43 6.54 -0.87 14.56
CA VAL A 43 5.64 -0.13 15.48
C VAL A 43 4.30 -0.83 15.63
N LEU A 44 3.68 -1.28 14.53
CA LEU A 44 2.38 -1.97 14.58
C LEU A 44 2.46 -3.30 15.34
N VAL A 45 3.52 -4.07 15.14
CA VAL A 45 3.74 -5.34 15.85
C VAL A 45 3.99 -5.10 17.33
N TRP A 46 4.85 -4.13 17.66
CA TRP A 46 5.12 -3.78 19.06
C TRP A 46 3.85 -3.37 19.81
N GLN A 47 3.02 -2.52 19.20
CA GLN A 47 1.74 -2.13 19.78
C GLN A 47 0.71 -3.27 19.87
N GLY A 48 0.75 -4.21 18.92
CA GLY A 48 -0.10 -5.40 18.95
C GLY A 48 0.22 -6.33 20.12
N HIS A 49 1.45 -6.29 20.66
CA HIS A 49 1.85 -7.02 21.88
C HIS A 49 1.43 -6.32 23.17
N ASP A 50 1.39 -4.99 23.19
CA ASP A 50 0.98 -4.18 24.36
C ASP A 50 -0.54 -3.93 24.36
N VAL A 51 -1.30 -4.98 24.47
CA VAL A 51 -2.76 -5.18 24.24
C VAL A 51 -3.70 -4.27 25.07
N SER A 52 -3.42 -3.05 25.34
CA SER A 52 -4.33 -2.20 26.12
C SER A 52 -4.78 -0.89 25.47
N MET A 53 -4.47 -0.67 24.18
CA MET A 53 -5.09 0.44 23.45
C MET A 53 -6.38 -0.04 22.77
N PRO A 54 -7.56 0.17 23.37
CA PRO A 54 -8.81 -0.07 22.68
C PRO A 54 -8.94 0.99 21.57
N MET A 55 -8.58 0.63 20.33
CA MET A 55 -8.92 1.44 19.15
C MET A 55 -10.44 1.64 18.98
N ALA A 56 -11.22 1.09 19.90
CA ALA A 56 -12.67 1.05 19.88
C ALA A 56 -13.38 1.84 20.99
N SER A 57 -12.70 2.59 21.83
CA SER A 57 -13.40 3.50 22.75
C SER A 57 -13.40 4.92 22.20
N PRO A 58 -14.50 5.36 21.58
CA PRO A 58 -14.65 6.71 21.08
C PRO A 58 -14.99 7.62 22.26
N THR A 59 -13.98 8.11 22.94
CA THR A 59 -14.15 9.26 23.79
C THR A 59 -13.85 10.52 23.00
N ALA A 60 -14.76 11.46 23.09
CA ALA A 60 -14.82 12.78 22.48
C ALA A 60 -13.55 13.33 21.80
N TRP A 61 -13.74 13.98 20.67
CA TRP A 61 -12.79 14.79 19.89
C TRP A 61 -11.67 15.39 20.74
N GLY A 62 -10.44 14.80 20.63
CA GLY A 62 -9.29 15.25 21.39
C GLY A 62 -8.05 14.42 21.08
N LEU A 63 -7.32 14.06 22.12
CA LEU A 63 -6.07 13.30 22.04
C LEU A 63 -6.28 11.94 21.32
N ASP A 64 -7.43 11.31 21.51
CA ASP A 64 -7.78 10.00 20.93
C ASP A 64 -7.91 10.06 19.41
N ALA A 65 -8.50 11.13 18.87
CA ALA A 65 -8.59 11.36 17.43
C ALA A 65 -7.20 11.53 16.80
N LEU A 66 -6.32 12.29 17.46
CA LEU A 66 -4.97 12.51 16.97
C LEU A 66 -4.14 11.22 16.99
N LEU A 67 -4.25 10.45 18.07
CA LEU A 67 -3.60 9.14 18.19
C LEU A 67 -4.12 8.16 17.13
N PHE A 68 -5.45 8.11 16.93
CA PHE A 68 -6.04 7.29 15.86
C PHE A 68 -5.48 7.68 14.49
N LEU A 69 -5.46 8.97 14.16
CA LEU A 69 -4.94 9.45 12.89
C LEU A 69 -3.45 9.17 12.72
N ALA A 70 -2.66 9.34 13.78
CA ALA A 70 -1.24 9.00 13.76
C ALA A 70 -1.04 7.51 13.48
N MET A 71 -1.78 6.64 14.16
CA MET A 71 -1.75 5.20 13.96
C MET A 71 -2.25 4.81 12.56
N TRP A 72 -3.30 5.47 12.08
CA TRP A 72 -3.77 5.28 10.72
C TRP A 72 -2.68 5.57 9.69
N VAL A 73 -1.96 6.68 9.85
CA VAL A 73 -0.85 7.04 8.95
C VAL A 73 0.27 5.99 9.03
N VAL A 74 0.65 5.54 10.22
CA VAL A 74 1.66 4.48 10.39
C VAL A 74 1.22 3.20 9.67
N MET A 75 -0.04 2.79 9.82
CA MET A 75 -0.62 1.64 9.14
C MET A 75 -0.57 1.82 7.62
N MET A 76 -0.94 3.00 7.11
CA MET A 76 -0.87 3.29 5.67
C MET A 76 0.56 3.28 5.15
N VAL A 77 1.53 3.80 5.89
CA VAL A 77 2.96 3.71 5.55
C VAL A 77 3.39 2.25 5.46
N ALA A 78 3.05 1.43 6.47
CA ALA A 78 3.42 0.02 6.51
C ALA A 78 2.89 -0.77 5.31
N MET A 79 1.60 -0.58 4.99
CA MET A 79 0.89 -1.39 3.99
C MET A 79 1.03 -0.84 2.57
N MET A 80 1.04 0.49 2.42
CA MET A 80 0.91 1.13 1.11
C MET A 80 2.22 1.52 0.46
N LEU A 81 3.28 1.90 1.20
CA LEU A 81 4.56 2.25 0.59
C LEU A 81 5.17 1.09 -0.21
N PRO A 82 5.21 -0.17 0.29
CA PRO A 82 5.74 -1.28 -0.49
C PRO A 82 4.97 -1.51 -1.79
N THR A 83 3.63 -1.35 -1.73
CA THR A 83 2.77 -1.56 -2.90
C THR A 83 2.85 -0.40 -3.90
N ALA A 84 3.25 0.79 -3.48
CA ALA A 84 3.45 1.97 -4.32
C ALA A 84 4.88 2.06 -4.87
N ALA A 85 5.85 1.35 -4.30
CA ALA A 85 7.26 1.42 -4.66
C ALA A 85 7.53 1.29 -6.17
N PRO A 86 6.92 0.35 -6.93
CA PRO A 86 7.15 0.27 -8.37
C PRO A 86 6.78 1.55 -9.12
N MET A 87 5.70 2.22 -8.67
CA MET A 87 5.22 3.46 -9.28
C MET A 87 6.10 4.66 -8.92
N VAL A 88 6.52 4.76 -7.65
CA VAL A 88 7.47 5.78 -7.18
C VAL A 88 8.78 5.70 -7.95
N LEU A 89 9.31 4.49 -8.15
CA LEU A 89 10.54 4.27 -8.91
C LEU A 89 10.37 4.55 -10.40
N ALA A 90 9.21 4.24 -10.99
CA ALA A 90 8.89 4.60 -12.36
C ALA A 90 8.82 6.12 -12.53
N PHE A 91 8.18 6.84 -11.60
CA PHE A 91 8.15 8.30 -11.56
C PHE A 91 9.55 8.88 -11.50
N HIS A 92 10.38 8.42 -10.54
CA HIS A 92 11.77 8.86 -10.43
C HIS A 92 12.55 8.66 -11.73
N SER A 93 12.42 7.48 -12.36
CA SER A 93 13.15 7.15 -13.59
C SER A 93 12.77 8.06 -14.76
N VAL A 94 11.49 8.43 -14.89
CA VAL A 94 11.02 9.36 -15.93
C VAL A 94 11.54 10.78 -15.65
N HIS A 95 11.49 11.21 -14.39
CA HIS A 95 11.91 12.55 -14.00
C HIS A 95 13.41 12.75 -14.14
N ALA A 96 14.20 11.75 -13.76
CA ALA A 96 15.67 11.76 -13.83
C ALA A 96 16.23 11.78 -15.26
N ARG A 97 15.42 11.38 -16.27
CA ARG A 97 15.83 11.50 -17.69
C ARG A 97 15.79 12.92 -18.21
N ASN A 98 14.98 13.79 -17.60
CA ASN A 98 14.69 15.12 -18.10
C ASN A 98 15.23 16.24 -17.20
N HIS A 99 15.76 15.91 -16.02
CA HIS A 99 16.18 16.88 -14.98
C HIS A 99 17.48 16.48 -14.30
N GLN A 100 18.02 17.44 -13.53
CA GLN A 100 19.15 17.18 -12.65
C GLN A 100 18.78 16.07 -11.63
N PRO A 101 19.71 15.20 -11.27
CA PRO A 101 19.46 14.08 -10.34
C PRO A 101 18.86 14.53 -9.00
N ASP A 102 19.31 15.66 -8.45
CA ASP A 102 18.82 16.17 -7.17
C ASP A 102 17.38 16.70 -7.26
N ASP A 103 17.00 17.29 -8.38
CA ASP A 103 15.64 17.75 -8.62
C ASP A 103 14.68 16.56 -8.78
N ALA A 104 15.11 15.50 -9.47
CA ALA A 104 14.35 14.28 -9.60
C ALA A 104 14.15 13.58 -8.25
N PHE A 105 15.16 13.59 -7.39
CA PHE A 105 15.07 13.04 -6.04
C PHE A 105 14.06 13.82 -5.19
N ARG A 106 14.14 15.15 -5.17
CA ARG A 106 13.19 16.02 -4.45
C ARG A 106 11.76 15.85 -4.95
N ALA A 107 11.56 15.87 -6.27
CA ALA A 107 10.24 15.68 -6.89
C ALA A 107 9.63 14.33 -6.50
N THR A 108 10.44 13.27 -6.38
CA THR A 108 9.99 11.95 -5.95
C THR A 108 9.46 11.96 -4.52
N TRP A 109 10.12 12.66 -3.60
CA TRP A 109 9.63 12.78 -2.22
C TRP A 109 8.39 13.66 -2.12
N VAL A 110 8.25 14.69 -2.95
CA VAL A 110 7.01 15.48 -3.07
C VAL A 110 5.85 14.60 -3.56
N PHE A 111 6.10 13.75 -4.55
CA PHE A 111 5.12 12.75 -5.01
C PHE A 111 4.71 11.80 -3.87
N VAL A 112 5.66 11.24 -3.12
CA VAL A 112 5.39 10.33 -1.98
C VAL A 112 4.62 11.05 -0.88
N ALA A 113 4.97 12.29 -0.55
CA ALA A 113 4.27 13.09 0.46
C ALA A 113 2.81 13.36 0.06
N ALA A 114 2.57 13.74 -1.20
CA ALA A 114 1.23 13.95 -1.74
C ALA A 114 0.39 12.67 -1.75
N TYR A 115 1.01 11.53 -2.10
CA TYR A 115 0.40 10.21 -2.02
C TYR A 115 -0.03 9.86 -0.58
N LEU A 116 0.87 10.06 0.40
CA LEU A 116 0.58 9.79 1.81
C LEU A 116 -0.46 10.77 2.38
N LEU A 117 -0.53 12.00 1.88
CA LEU A 117 -1.55 12.97 2.27
C LEU A 117 -2.96 12.45 1.96
N VAL A 118 -3.18 11.85 0.79
CA VAL A 118 -4.48 11.23 0.46
C VAL A 118 -4.84 10.14 1.46
N TRP A 119 -3.88 9.31 1.85
CA TRP A 119 -4.09 8.27 2.85
C TRP A 119 -4.31 8.83 4.25
N ALA A 120 -3.62 9.90 4.64
CA ALA A 120 -3.85 10.60 5.90
C ALA A 120 -5.28 11.18 5.96
N LEU A 121 -5.73 11.82 4.89
CA LEU A 121 -7.10 12.35 4.80
C LEU A 121 -8.16 11.24 4.85
N SER A 122 -7.90 10.06 4.29
CA SER A 122 -8.80 8.92 4.41
C SER A 122 -8.97 8.46 5.87
N GLY A 123 -8.01 8.73 6.73
CA GLY A 123 -8.10 8.46 8.17
C GLY A 123 -9.21 9.23 8.88
N ILE A 124 -9.54 10.43 8.39
CA ILE A 124 -10.67 11.22 8.92
C ILE A 124 -11.98 10.50 8.64
N ALA A 125 -12.17 9.99 7.41
CA ALA A 125 -13.35 9.21 7.06
C ALA A 125 -13.41 7.88 7.84
N ALA A 126 -12.27 7.22 8.04
CA ALA A 126 -12.16 6.00 8.84
C ALA A 126 -12.55 6.27 10.31
N TYR A 127 -12.06 7.36 10.90
CA TYR A 127 -12.41 7.76 12.26
C TYR A 127 -13.90 8.06 12.41
N ALA A 128 -14.49 8.80 11.48
CA ALA A 128 -15.93 9.04 11.46
C ALA A 128 -16.73 7.72 11.34
N GLY A 129 -16.25 6.77 10.56
CA GLY A 129 -16.83 5.42 10.47
C GLY A 129 -16.78 4.66 11.79
N VAL A 130 -15.68 4.74 12.55
CA VAL A 130 -15.56 4.14 13.89
C VAL A 130 -16.57 4.76 14.87
N LEU A 131 -16.71 6.09 14.86
CA LEU A 131 -17.69 6.78 15.70
C LEU A 131 -19.13 6.37 15.36
N ALA A 132 -19.46 6.28 14.08
CA ALA A 132 -20.76 5.83 13.62
C ALA A 132 -21.05 4.38 14.02
N ALA A 133 -20.06 3.49 13.88
CA ALA A 133 -20.17 2.10 14.28
C ALA A 133 -20.36 1.93 15.82
N ALA A 134 -19.69 2.76 16.61
CA ALA A 134 -19.84 2.76 18.07
C ALA A 134 -21.21 3.27 18.53
N ALA A 135 -21.84 4.16 17.77
CA ALA A 135 -23.19 4.64 18.04
C ALA A 135 -24.27 3.64 17.60
N ALA A 136 -23.94 2.68 16.72
CA ALA A 136 -24.86 1.64 16.28
C ALA A 136 -25.04 0.56 17.37
N GLN A 137 -26.27 0.05 17.51
CA GLN A 137 -26.59 -0.94 18.55
C GLN A 137 -25.79 -2.25 18.36
N PRO A 138 -25.23 -2.84 19.43
CA PRO A 138 -24.38 -4.04 19.32
C PRO A 138 -25.14 -5.29 18.83
N MET A 139 -26.46 -5.25 18.80
CA MET A 139 -27.31 -6.40 18.44
C MET A 139 -27.22 -6.81 16.95
N LEU A 140 -26.78 -5.90 16.08
CA LEU A 140 -26.61 -6.13 14.62
C LEU A 140 -25.15 -6.28 14.19
N ALA A 141 -24.21 -6.32 15.15
CA ALA A 141 -22.78 -6.21 14.83
C ALA A 141 -22.26 -7.39 13.94
N ALA A 142 -22.71 -8.62 14.17
CA ALA A 142 -22.23 -9.77 13.39
C ALA A 142 -22.77 -9.76 11.96
N GLU A 143 -24.06 -9.44 11.79
CA GLU A 143 -24.70 -9.36 10.49
C GLU A 143 -24.14 -8.22 9.64
N VAL A 144 -23.98 -7.04 10.23
CA VAL A 144 -23.38 -5.86 9.57
C VAL A 144 -21.93 -6.15 9.17
N ASN A 145 -21.15 -6.79 10.02
CA ASN A 145 -19.77 -7.17 9.72
C ASN A 145 -19.71 -8.17 8.55
N GLY A 146 -20.59 -9.16 8.53
CA GLY A 146 -20.72 -10.10 7.42
C GLY A 146 -21.12 -9.43 6.12
N LEU A 147 -22.07 -8.50 6.16
CA LEU A 147 -22.49 -7.70 4.99
C LEU A 147 -21.33 -6.82 4.45
N ILE A 148 -20.56 -6.17 5.32
CA ILE A 148 -19.39 -5.40 4.93
C ILE A 148 -18.40 -6.27 4.15
N LEU A 149 -18.12 -7.49 4.64
CA LEU A 149 -17.23 -8.43 3.97
C LEU A 149 -17.77 -8.86 2.60
N MET A 150 -19.07 -9.16 2.51
CA MET A 150 -19.72 -9.52 1.23
C MET A 150 -19.66 -8.36 0.23
N VAL A 151 -19.99 -7.14 0.65
CA VAL A 151 -19.89 -5.93 -0.21
C VAL A 151 -18.47 -5.71 -0.67
N ALA A 152 -17.49 -5.86 0.22
CA ALA A 152 -16.07 -5.75 -0.14
C ALA A 152 -15.66 -6.84 -1.14
N GLY A 153 -16.14 -8.07 -0.97
CA GLY A 153 -15.91 -9.15 -1.92
C GLY A 153 -16.52 -8.87 -3.30
N ILE A 154 -17.77 -8.39 -3.36
CA ILE A 154 -18.42 -8.01 -4.61
C ILE A 154 -17.65 -6.84 -5.28
N TYR A 155 -17.22 -5.88 -4.50
CA TYR A 155 -16.42 -4.75 -5.02
C TYR A 155 -15.15 -5.19 -5.72
N GLN A 156 -14.50 -6.29 -5.30
CA GLN A 156 -13.28 -6.80 -5.90
C GLN A 156 -13.42 -7.09 -7.41
N ILE A 157 -14.62 -7.44 -7.86
CA ILE A 157 -14.89 -7.77 -9.26
C ILE A 157 -15.56 -6.63 -10.03
N THR A 158 -15.84 -5.49 -9.40
CA THR A 158 -16.51 -4.37 -10.06
C THR A 158 -15.64 -3.69 -11.12
N PRO A 159 -16.23 -3.17 -12.19
CA PRO A 159 -15.50 -2.42 -13.22
C PRO A 159 -14.88 -1.14 -12.66
N LEU A 160 -15.47 -0.54 -11.61
CA LEU A 160 -14.92 0.64 -10.93
C LEU A 160 -13.55 0.33 -10.32
N LYS A 161 -13.45 -0.74 -9.52
CA LYS A 161 -12.16 -1.18 -8.96
C LYS A 161 -11.15 -1.49 -10.06
N GLN A 162 -11.59 -2.19 -11.12
CA GLN A 162 -10.69 -2.56 -12.22
C GLN A 162 -10.13 -1.31 -12.93
N ARG A 163 -10.96 -0.29 -13.17
CA ARG A 163 -10.51 1.00 -13.74
C ARG A 163 -9.51 1.70 -12.81
N CYS A 164 -9.83 1.88 -11.54
CA CYS A 164 -8.92 2.49 -10.57
C CYS A 164 -7.59 1.74 -10.50
N ARG A 165 -7.63 0.40 -10.47
CA ARG A 165 -6.43 -0.45 -10.46
C ARG A 165 -5.61 -0.29 -11.76
N SER A 166 -6.26 -0.22 -12.91
CA SER A 166 -5.56 -0.04 -14.19
C SER A 166 -4.80 1.28 -14.24
N GLU A 167 -5.42 2.36 -13.74
CA GLU A 167 -4.76 3.67 -13.67
C GLU A 167 -3.63 3.68 -12.62
N CYS A 168 -3.80 3.01 -11.47
CA CYS A 168 -2.72 2.83 -10.49
C CYS A 168 -1.48 2.12 -11.05
N ARG A 169 -1.64 1.29 -12.10
CA ARG A 169 -0.55 0.50 -12.70
C ARG A 169 0.06 1.14 -13.95
N ARG A 170 -0.56 2.20 -14.46
CA ARG A 170 -0.11 2.88 -15.69
C ARG A 170 0.84 4.03 -15.38
N PRO A 171 2.11 3.95 -15.78
CA PRO A 171 3.02 5.08 -15.68
C PRO A 171 2.75 6.16 -16.74
N ILE A 172 1.80 5.93 -17.66
CA ILE A 172 1.55 6.75 -18.87
C ILE A 172 1.04 8.15 -18.54
N ILE A 173 0.33 8.32 -17.42
CA ILE A 173 -0.14 9.65 -16.96
C ILE A 173 1.03 10.59 -16.68
N MET A 174 2.24 10.06 -16.50
CA MET A 174 3.44 10.81 -16.17
C MET A 174 4.12 11.51 -17.37
N THR A 175 3.74 11.17 -18.60
CA THR A 175 4.49 11.64 -19.80
C THR A 175 4.01 12.98 -20.37
N SER A 176 2.85 13.48 -19.95
CA SER A 176 2.20 14.67 -20.53
C SER A 176 2.27 15.95 -19.67
N TRP A 177 2.98 15.92 -18.53
CA TRP A 177 3.01 17.03 -17.59
C TRP A 177 4.31 17.84 -17.65
N HIS A 178 4.18 19.15 -17.44
CA HIS A 178 5.31 20.07 -17.38
C HIS A 178 6.04 19.90 -16.05
N HIS A 179 7.31 19.84 -16.12
CA HIS A 179 8.34 19.44 -15.14
C HIS A 179 8.50 20.30 -13.87
N ARG A 180 7.41 20.78 -13.27
CA ARG A 180 7.44 21.57 -12.02
C ARG A 180 7.20 20.69 -10.79
N THR A 181 7.69 21.13 -9.63
CA THR A 181 7.44 20.47 -8.34
C THR A 181 5.94 20.37 -8.03
N ALA A 182 5.14 21.35 -8.47
CA ALA A 182 3.68 21.33 -8.39
C ALA A 182 3.07 20.15 -9.16
N ASP A 183 3.65 19.75 -10.28
CA ASP A 183 3.19 18.64 -11.09
C ASP A 183 3.47 17.31 -10.36
N ALA A 184 4.62 17.18 -9.71
CA ALA A 184 4.93 16.01 -8.87
C ALA A 184 3.94 15.85 -7.73
N PHE A 185 3.56 16.94 -7.07
CA PHE A 185 2.54 16.94 -6.02
C PHE A 185 1.17 16.51 -6.57
N HIS A 186 0.72 17.09 -7.66
CA HIS A 186 -0.56 16.75 -8.29
C HIS A 186 -0.60 15.29 -8.74
N MET A 187 0.49 14.78 -9.31
CA MET A 187 0.60 13.38 -9.71
C MET A 187 0.56 12.42 -8.51
N GLY A 188 1.20 12.79 -7.40
CA GLY A 188 1.12 12.07 -6.15
C GLY A 188 -0.30 11.99 -5.60
N LEU A 189 -1.05 13.12 -5.63
CA LEU A 189 -2.46 13.16 -5.26
C LEU A 189 -3.32 12.26 -6.15
N LEU A 190 -3.18 12.37 -7.48
CA LEU A 190 -3.94 11.56 -8.42
C LEU A 190 -3.66 10.07 -8.22
N HIS A 191 -2.38 9.69 -8.08
CA HIS A 191 -2.03 8.32 -7.79
C HIS A 191 -2.63 7.83 -6.46
N GLY A 192 -2.61 8.68 -5.43
CA GLY A 192 -3.24 8.41 -4.14
C GLY A 192 -4.74 8.17 -4.25
N VAL A 193 -5.45 9.01 -5.01
CA VAL A 193 -6.91 8.87 -5.23
C VAL A 193 -7.24 7.57 -5.98
N TYR A 194 -6.52 7.24 -7.05
CA TYR A 194 -6.73 5.96 -7.75
C TYR A 194 -6.38 4.76 -6.88
N CYS A 195 -5.31 4.87 -6.08
CA CYS A 195 -4.91 3.84 -5.14
C CYS A 195 -5.96 3.65 -4.04
N LEU A 196 -6.47 4.73 -3.47
CA LEU A 196 -7.58 4.71 -2.53
C LEU A 196 -8.81 4.07 -3.17
N GLY A 197 -9.21 4.50 -4.37
CA GLY A 197 -10.35 3.95 -5.10
C GLY A 197 -10.24 2.44 -5.33
N CYS A 198 -9.06 1.89 -5.61
CA CYS A 198 -8.92 0.45 -5.82
C CYS A 198 -8.85 -0.37 -4.52
N CYS A 199 -8.51 0.24 -3.37
CA CYS A 199 -8.16 -0.49 -2.14
C CYS A 199 -9.06 -0.17 -0.94
N TRP A 200 -9.86 0.90 -0.95
CA TRP A 200 -10.55 1.41 0.23
C TRP A 200 -11.42 0.38 0.97
N LEU A 201 -12.17 -0.46 0.26
CA LEU A 201 -12.98 -1.51 0.89
C LEU A 201 -12.13 -2.62 1.53
N LEU A 202 -10.92 -2.87 1.02
CA LEU A 202 -9.98 -3.77 1.68
C LEU A 202 -9.48 -3.21 3.03
N PHE A 203 -9.51 -1.89 3.22
CA PHE A 203 -9.25 -1.29 4.54
C PHE A 203 -10.47 -1.32 5.43
N VAL A 204 -11.67 -1.13 4.87
CA VAL A 204 -12.92 -1.22 5.63
C VAL A 204 -13.10 -2.62 6.25
N ILE A 205 -12.72 -3.68 5.55
CA ILE A 205 -12.83 -5.05 6.13
C ILE A 205 -11.89 -5.30 7.32
N LEU A 206 -10.88 -4.45 7.54
CA LEU A 206 -10.03 -4.59 8.73
C LEU A 206 -10.79 -4.32 10.03
N PHE A 207 -11.87 -3.50 10.00
CA PHE A 207 -12.69 -3.26 11.18
C PHE A 207 -13.41 -4.53 11.65
N PRO A 208 -14.19 -5.26 10.81
CA PRO A 208 -14.80 -6.52 11.21
C PRO A 208 -13.78 -7.62 11.49
N LEU A 209 -12.57 -7.57 10.91
CA LEU A 209 -11.50 -8.54 11.18
C LEU A 209 -10.68 -8.20 12.42
N GLY A 210 -11.03 -7.13 13.16
CA GLY A 210 -10.42 -6.74 14.42
C GLY A 210 -9.06 -6.05 14.29
N MET A 211 -8.68 -5.55 13.10
CA MET A 211 -7.43 -4.84 12.82
C MET A 211 -6.16 -5.58 13.32
N THR A 212 -6.20 -6.91 13.32
CA THR A 212 -5.07 -7.74 13.74
C THR A 212 -3.91 -7.63 12.76
N THR A 213 -2.69 -7.81 13.24
CA THR A 213 -1.47 -7.79 12.41
C THR A 213 -1.56 -8.78 11.24
N GLY A 214 -2.15 -9.97 11.49
CA GLY A 214 -2.39 -10.97 10.45
C GLY A 214 -3.36 -10.51 9.36
N ALA A 215 -4.48 -9.87 9.73
CA ALA A 215 -5.44 -9.30 8.77
C ALA A 215 -4.80 -8.18 7.94
N MET A 216 -4.03 -7.29 8.58
CA MET A 216 -3.29 -6.24 7.88
C MET A 216 -2.27 -6.81 6.89
N ALA A 217 -1.52 -7.85 7.28
CA ALA A 217 -0.58 -8.54 6.41
C ALA A 217 -1.30 -9.20 5.22
N ALA A 218 -2.39 -9.92 5.46
CA ALA A 218 -3.17 -10.56 4.40
C ALA A 218 -3.70 -9.54 3.38
N VAL A 219 -4.26 -8.43 3.85
CA VAL A 219 -4.73 -7.32 2.98
C VAL A 219 -3.56 -6.73 2.19
N THR A 220 -2.40 -6.52 2.83
CA THR A 220 -1.20 -6.01 2.15
C THR A 220 -0.76 -6.95 1.02
N PHE A 221 -0.75 -8.26 1.25
CA PHE A 221 -0.39 -9.24 0.23
C PHE A 221 -1.41 -9.30 -0.92
N ILE A 222 -2.71 -9.19 -0.63
CA ILE A 222 -3.74 -9.09 -1.67
C ILE A 222 -3.47 -7.85 -2.55
N ILE A 223 -3.29 -6.68 -1.94
CA ILE A 223 -3.04 -5.43 -2.66
C ILE A 223 -1.73 -5.49 -3.46
N LEU A 224 -0.67 -6.04 -2.86
CA LEU A 224 0.62 -6.21 -3.54
C LEU A 224 0.48 -7.14 -4.74
N GLY A 225 -0.20 -8.27 -4.58
CA GLY A 225 -0.48 -9.22 -5.66
C GLY A 225 -1.28 -8.58 -6.80
N GLU A 226 -2.33 -7.81 -6.47
CA GLU A 226 -3.13 -7.09 -7.46
C GLU A 226 -2.32 -6.04 -8.23
N LYS A 227 -1.30 -5.45 -7.62
CA LYS A 227 -0.47 -4.41 -8.24
C LYS A 227 0.72 -4.97 -9.00
N THR A 228 1.30 -6.08 -8.58
CA THR A 228 2.58 -6.61 -9.12
C THR A 228 2.41 -7.79 -10.06
N LEU A 229 1.40 -8.63 -9.87
CA LEU A 229 1.22 -9.81 -10.69
C LEU A 229 0.78 -9.47 -12.12
N ARG A 230 1.18 -10.33 -13.06
CA ARG A 230 0.80 -10.20 -14.48
C ARG A 230 -0.70 -10.33 -14.70
N ARG A 231 -1.36 -11.19 -13.92
CA ARG A 231 -2.80 -11.46 -14.00
C ARG A 231 -3.44 -11.13 -12.64
N PRO A 232 -3.69 -9.84 -12.35
CA PRO A 232 -4.23 -9.39 -11.08
C PRO A 232 -5.67 -9.88 -10.83
N GLU A 233 -6.38 -10.26 -11.91
CA GLU A 233 -7.76 -10.73 -11.85
C GLU A 233 -7.90 -11.96 -10.96
N PHE A 234 -6.94 -12.90 -11.00
CA PHE A 234 -7.00 -14.11 -10.16
C PHE A 234 -6.94 -13.79 -8.67
N VAL A 235 -6.13 -12.79 -8.29
CA VAL A 235 -6.06 -12.36 -6.88
C VAL A 235 -7.38 -11.70 -6.47
N SER A 236 -7.93 -10.83 -7.32
CA SER A 236 -9.21 -10.16 -7.04
C SER A 236 -10.37 -11.18 -6.98
N TYR A 237 -10.44 -12.15 -7.90
CA TYR A 237 -11.46 -13.20 -7.86
C TYR A 237 -11.30 -14.10 -6.63
N GLY A 238 -10.07 -14.52 -6.30
CA GLY A 238 -9.81 -15.31 -5.10
C GLY A 238 -10.21 -14.56 -3.82
N ALA A 239 -9.83 -13.29 -3.70
CA ALA A 239 -10.24 -12.44 -2.59
C ALA A 239 -11.77 -12.25 -2.54
N ALA A 240 -12.43 -12.04 -3.69
CA ALA A 240 -13.88 -11.90 -3.77
C ALA A 240 -14.60 -13.14 -3.24
N VAL A 241 -14.20 -14.34 -3.70
CA VAL A 241 -14.80 -15.62 -3.26
C VAL A 241 -14.62 -15.81 -1.75
N VAL A 242 -13.41 -15.61 -1.23
CA VAL A 242 -13.12 -15.77 0.20
C VAL A 242 -13.95 -14.80 1.04
N LEU A 243 -14.00 -13.52 0.65
CA LEU A 243 -14.73 -12.49 1.39
C LEU A 243 -16.23 -12.71 1.36
N VAL A 244 -16.79 -13.09 0.20
CA VAL A 244 -18.25 -13.36 0.08
C VAL A 244 -18.65 -14.60 0.87
N LEU A 245 -17.88 -15.70 0.77
CA LEU A 245 -18.17 -16.91 1.51
C LEU A 245 -18.04 -16.70 3.03
N TYR A 246 -16.97 -16.04 3.46
CA TYR A 246 -16.75 -15.75 4.87
C TYR A 246 -17.79 -14.77 5.43
N GLY A 247 -18.11 -13.71 4.69
CA GLY A 247 -19.17 -12.78 5.07
C GLY A 247 -20.55 -13.43 5.13
N GLY A 248 -20.88 -14.27 4.14
CA GLY A 248 -22.13 -15.05 4.12
C GLY A 248 -22.22 -16.02 5.31
N LEU A 249 -21.12 -16.70 5.65
CA LEU A 249 -21.05 -17.57 6.80
C LEU A 249 -21.28 -16.80 8.10
N MET A 250 -20.71 -15.60 8.26
CA MET A 250 -20.94 -14.75 9.44
C MET A 250 -22.41 -14.31 9.59
N VAL A 251 -23.10 -14.07 8.48
CA VAL A 251 -24.53 -13.70 8.50
C VAL A 251 -25.40 -14.89 8.91
N VAL A 252 -25.11 -16.08 8.36
CA VAL A 252 -25.93 -17.29 8.61
C VAL A 252 -25.66 -17.92 9.97
N THR A 253 -24.44 -17.78 10.49
CA THR A 253 -24.02 -18.42 11.75
C THR A 253 -23.36 -17.38 12.67
N PRO A 254 -24.14 -16.57 13.41
CA PRO A 254 -23.61 -15.49 14.25
C PRO A 254 -22.67 -15.95 15.37
N GLY A 255 -22.66 -17.25 15.73
CA GLY A 255 -21.79 -17.83 16.77
C GLY A 255 -20.41 -18.30 16.31
N LEU A 256 -20.14 -18.33 14.99
CA LEU A 256 -18.90 -18.84 14.40
C LEU A 256 -17.68 -17.88 14.41
N PRO A 257 -17.79 -16.55 14.68
CA PRO A 257 -16.62 -15.69 14.82
C PRO A 257 -15.58 -16.20 15.82
N ALA A 258 -16.02 -16.98 16.83
CA ALA A 258 -15.15 -17.61 17.82
C ALA A 258 -14.18 -18.65 17.24
N VAL A 259 -14.54 -19.34 16.14
CA VAL A 259 -13.70 -20.36 15.51
C VAL A 259 -12.54 -19.71 14.75
N PHE A 260 -12.77 -18.56 14.10
CA PHE A 260 -11.71 -17.82 13.41
C PHE A 260 -10.88 -16.96 14.37
N GLY A 261 -11.43 -16.54 15.51
CA GLY A 261 -10.66 -15.99 16.63
C GLY A 261 -9.66 -17.00 17.22
N PHE A 262 -9.93 -18.30 17.04
CA PHE A 262 -8.99 -19.38 17.34
C PHE A 262 -7.81 -19.39 16.36
N PHE A 263 -8.05 -19.25 15.06
CA PHE A 263 -6.98 -19.07 14.07
C PHE A 263 -6.17 -17.79 14.27
N GLY A 264 -6.79 -16.69 14.75
CA GLY A 264 -6.08 -15.46 15.14
C GLY A 264 -5.16 -15.67 16.34
N ARG A 265 -5.54 -16.52 17.29
CA ARG A 265 -4.72 -16.83 18.48
C ARG A 265 -3.68 -17.92 18.26
N LEU A 266 -3.86 -18.79 17.27
CA LEU A 266 -2.92 -19.88 17.01
C LEU A 266 -1.59 -19.43 16.43
N SER A 267 -1.41 -18.15 16.18
CA SER A 267 -0.19 -17.84 15.45
C SER A 267 0.18 -16.38 15.28
N GLU A 268 0.03 -15.53 16.23
CA GLU A 268 0.73 -14.25 16.13
C GLU A 268 2.21 -14.49 15.82
N ASP A 269 2.86 -15.48 16.45
CA ASP A 269 4.25 -15.86 16.19
C ASP A 269 4.45 -16.54 14.82
N VAL A 270 3.56 -17.42 14.38
CA VAL A 270 3.71 -18.14 13.10
C VAL A 270 3.41 -17.22 11.92
N TRP A 271 2.36 -16.40 12.01
CA TRP A 271 2.05 -15.42 10.97
C TRP A 271 3.07 -14.30 10.90
N PHE A 272 3.65 -13.89 12.03
CA PHE A 272 4.76 -12.94 12.06
C PHE A 272 5.99 -13.52 11.36
N ARG A 273 6.37 -14.76 11.68
CA ARG A 273 7.50 -15.44 11.03
C ARG A 273 7.26 -15.69 9.55
N LEU A 274 6.07 -16.15 9.16
CA LEU A 274 5.69 -16.32 7.76
C LEU A 274 5.62 -14.97 7.04
N GLY A 275 5.03 -13.95 7.64
CA GLY A 275 4.99 -12.59 7.10
C GLY A 275 6.39 -12.01 6.89
N LEU A 276 7.30 -12.21 7.83
CA LEU A 276 8.70 -11.79 7.70
C LEU A 276 9.41 -12.53 6.57
N VAL A 277 9.22 -13.84 6.46
CA VAL A 277 9.81 -14.66 5.38
C VAL A 277 9.25 -14.23 4.02
N VAL A 278 7.93 -14.08 3.91
CA VAL A 278 7.30 -13.61 2.67
C VAL A 278 7.74 -12.17 2.35
N TRP A 279 7.85 -11.31 3.35
CA TRP A 279 8.37 -9.96 3.21
C TRP A 279 9.81 -9.94 2.68
N ILE A 280 10.69 -10.77 3.24
CA ILE A 280 12.07 -10.95 2.75
C ILE A 280 12.08 -11.47 1.31
N ILE A 281 11.22 -12.43 0.98
CA ILE A 281 11.09 -12.95 -0.40
C ILE A 281 10.61 -11.85 -1.34
N VAL A 282 9.62 -11.05 -0.96
CA VAL A 282 9.14 -9.90 -1.77
C VAL A 282 10.23 -8.86 -1.95
N LEU A 283 11.00 -8.55 -0.90
CA LEU A 283 12.17 -7.69 -0.98
C LEU A 283 13.23 -8.23 -1.94
N PHE A 284 13.49 -9.53 -1.87
CA PHE A 284 14.47 -10.19 -2.74
C PHE A 284 13.99 -10.23 -4.21
N ILE A 285 12.72 -10.50 -4.47
CA ILE A 285 12.12 -10.46 -5.81
C ILE A 285 12.12 -9.04 -6.35
N ALA A 286 11.75 -8.04 -5.54
CA ALA A 286 11.78 -6.64 -5.94
C ALA A 286 13.21 -6.17 -6.26
N ALA A 287 14.17 -6.54 -5.43
CA ALA A 287 15.59 -6.25 -5.66
C ALA A 287 16.10 -6.92 -6.95
N ARG A 288 15.76 -8.21 -7.20
CA ARG A 288 16.14 -8.90 -8.44
C ARG A 288 15.44 -8.34 -9.68
N ALA A 289 14.18 -7.94 -9.58
CA ALA A 289 13.48 -7.30 -10.70
C ALA A 289 14.10 -5.96 -11.09
N CYS A 290 14.69 -5.23 -10.12
CA CYS A 290 15.44 -4.01 -10.38
C CYS A 290 16.81 -4.29 -11.02
N THR A 291 17.50 -5.38 -10.64
CA THR A 291 18.83 -5.71 -11.21
C THR A 291 18.77 -6.32 -12.59
N HIS A 292 17.69 -7.04 -12.94
CA HIS A 292 17.55 -7.72 -14.25
C HIS A 292 17.10 -6.79 -15.39
N LYS A 293 16.68 -5.55 -15.11
CA LYS A 293 16.35 -4.54 -16.12
C LYS A 293 17.52 -3.59 -16.45
N SER A 294 18.64 -3.73 -15.80
CA SER A 294 19.86 -2.92 -16.01
C SER A 294 20.97 -3.66 -16.77
N GLY A 295 20.70 -4.82 -17.33
CA GLY A 295 21.48 -5.54 -18.34
C GLY A 295 20.68 -5.65 -19.62
#